data_cb68cdcc7dec97d83cfe265a93fa0c0c
#
_entry.id   cb68cdcc7dec97d83cfe265a93fa0c0c
#
_cell.length_a   1.000
_cell.length_b   1.000
_cell.length_c   1.000
_cell.angle_alpha   90.00
_cell.angle_beta   90.00
_cell.angle_gamma   90.00
#
_symmetry.space_group_name_H-M   'P 1'
#
loop_
_entity.id
_entity.type
_entity.pdbx_description
1 polymer ?
#
loop_
_entity_poly.entity_id
_entity_poly.type
_entity_poly.pdbx_seq_one_letter_code
_entity_poly.pdbx_strand_id
1 'polypeptide(L)'
;MNGDRTFVGFGFGAIQGGLFLYEAFRSGNFNRLVVAEVMPDTVKALRAADGTYSVNIATPGGIEIQMVRGIEVYNPNEPADRSQLLSALAEADEIATALPSVEFFDRGGDASVARLLATAFTDRKKPGVIYAAENHNHAAELLEQAVRRHQPALTAPVQFLNTVIGKMSGIVSDPGEIAAQGLAPITQGLPRALLVEAFNRILITQITLPGFQRGLTVFEEKPDLMPFEEAKLYGHNATHALLGYLAYQKGLRFMSEIAADPELMALGREAFLHESGGALIHKYGGTDPLFTQAGFQAYVDDLLARMVNPYLRDAVERVIRDPRRKLGWHDRLIGTMRLALEAGITPTRFAQGASAAVRLLREEQPGLGLDALLDPLWISPDATPASTAQIKKLIH
;
A
#
# COMPACT_ATOMS: atom_id res chain seq x y z
N MET A 1 10.65 -9.43 -30.56
CA MET A 1 10.57 -10.86 -30.13
C MET A 1 10.21 -10.85 -28.67
N ASN A 2 8.93 -11.15 -28.32
CA ASN A 2 8.56 -11.35 -26.92
C ASN A 2 9.22 -12.67 -26.48
N GLY A 3 10.33 -12.57 -25.74
CA GLY A 3 10.91 -13.73 -25.07
C GLY A 3 9.91 -14.29 -24.05
N ASP A 4 10.06 -15.59 -23.72
CA ASP A 4 9.22 -16.25 -22.71
C ASP A 4 9.45 -15.59 -21.34
N ARG A 5 8.59 -14.61 -20.98
CA ARG A 5 8.67 -13.92 -19.70
C ARG A 5 7.71 -14.54 -18.70
N THR A 6 8.21 -14.71 -17.48
CA THR A 6 7.47 -15.26 -16.36
C THR A 6 7.33 -14.20 -15.26
N PHE A 7 6.11 -13.99 -14.78
CA PHE A 7 5.81 -13.23 -13.56
C PHE A 7 5.41 -14.20 -12.44
N VAL A 8 5.93 -13.98 -11.22
CA VAL A 8 5.56 -14.75 -10.02
C VAL A 8 5.14 -13.81 -8.90
N GLY A 9 3.96 -14.00 -8.35
CA GLY A 9 3.45 -13.26 -7.21
C GLY A 9 3.36 -14.09 -5.92
N PHE A 10 3.59 -13.47 -4.77
CA PHE A 10 3.37 -14.08 -3.45
C PHE A 10 2.18 -13.44 -2.75
N GLY A 11 1.24 -14.29 -2.29
CA GLY A 11 -0.06 -13.92 -1.75
C GLY A 11 -1.09 -13.64 -2.83
N PHE A 12 -2.38 -13.76 -2.50
CA PHE A 12 -3.48 -13.45 -3.43
C PHE A 12 -4.48 -12.49 -2.76
N GLY A 13 -3.98 -11.29 -2.42
CA GLY A 13 -4.77 -10.17 -1.90
C GLY A 13 -5.13 -9.16 -2.99
N ALA A 14 -5.77 -8.05 -2.57
CA ALA A 14 -6.21 -7.00 -3.48
C ALA A 14 -5.05 -6.33 -4.25
N ILE A 15 -3.88 -6.19 -3.64
CA ILE A 15 -2.68 -5.64 -4.32
C ILE A 15 -2.11 -6.66 -5.29
N GLN A 16 -1.95 -7.92 -4.90
CA GLN A 16 -1.41 -8.93 -5.81
C GLN A 16 -2.36 -9.19 -6.97
N GLY A 17 -3.63 -9.50 -6.68
CA GLY A 17 -4.62 -9.81 -7.72
C GLY A 17 -5.09 -8.59 -8.51
N GLY A 18 -5.28 -7.44 -7.84
CA GLY A 18 -5.86 -6.24 -8.46
C GLY A 18 -4.84 -5.21 -9.00
N LEU A 19 -3.54 -5.42 -8.78
CA LEU A 19 -2.49 -4.60 -9.35
C LEU A 19 -1.46 -5.47 -10.10
N PHE A 20 -0.63 -6.25 -9.40
CA PHE A 20 0.51 -6.92 -10.04
C PHE A 20 0.09 -7.95 -11.09
N LEU A 21 -0.71 -8.95 -10.74
CA LEU A 21 -1.19 -9.97 -11.69
C LEU A 21 -2.09 -9.37 -12.77
N TYR A 22 -2.95 -8.41 -12.40
CA TYR A 22 -3.80 -7.72 -13.36
C TYR A 22 -2.99 -6.95 -14.40
N GLU A 23 -2.02 -6.15 -13.99
CA GLU A 23 -1.19 -5.37 -14.92
C GLU A 23 -0.22 -6.27 -15.70
N ALA A 24 0.29 -7.35 -15.10
CA ALA A 24 1.09 -8.33 -15.82
C ALA A 24 0.27 -9.00 -16.94
N PHE A 25 -0.96 -9.42 -16.65
CA PHE A 25 -1.90 -9.98 -17.64
C PHE A 25 -2.24 -8.95 -18.73
N ARG A 26 -2.63 -7.73 -18.31
CA ARG A 26 -3.05 -6.67 -19.23
C ARG A 26 -1.92 -6.19 -20.15
N SER A 27 -0.70 -6.21 -19.71
CA SER A 27 0.47 -5.79 -20.50
C SER A 27 0.70 -6.68 -21.72
N GLY A 28 0.29 -7.95 -21.65
CA GLY A 28 0.59 -8.95 -22.66
C GLY A 28 2.09 -9.28 -22.82
N ASN A 29 2.93 -8.82 -21.86
CA ASN A 29 4.38 -8.99 -21.90
C ASN A 29 4.86 -10.28 -21.22
N PHE A 30 3.95 -11.01 -20.55
CA PHE A 30 4.27 -12.26 -19.84
C PHE A 30 3.52 -13.42 -20.45
N ASN A 31 4.24 -14.50 -20.75
CA ASN A 31 3.68 -15.75 -21.28
C ASN A 31 3.20 -16.68 -20.15
N ARG A 32 3.75 -16.47 -18.94
CA ARG A 32 3.45 -17.26 -17.77
C ARG A 32 3.20 -16.37 -16.56
N LEU A 33 2.07 -16.58 -15.89
CA LEU A 33 1.66 -15.87 -14.68
C LEU A 33 1.47 -16.88 -13.55
N VAL A 34 2.22 -16.75 -12.49
CA VAL A 34 2.20 -17.69 -11.36
C VAL A 34 1.90 -16.94 -10.07
N VAL A 35 1.13 -17.55 -9.18
CA VAL A 35 0.94 -17.03 -7.83
C VAL A 35 1.14 -18.13 -6.78
N ALA A 36 1.92 -17.82 -5.75
CA ALA A 36 2.05 -18.60 -4.55
C ALA A 36 0.98 -18.15 -3.52
N GLU A 37 0.11 -19.06 -3.09
CA GLU A 37 -0.95 -18.76 -2.12
C GLU A 37 -1.02 -19.89 -1.08
N VAL A 38 -1.09 -19.53 0.19
CA VAL A 38 -1.09 -20.48 1.32
C VAL A 38 -2.49 -20.91 1.78
N MET A 39 -3.52 -20.15 1.39
CA MET A 39 -4.90 -20.43 1.78
C MET A 39 -5.50 -21.53 0.90
N PRO A 40 -5.76 -22.75 1.43
CA PRO A 40 -6.18 -23.88 0.60
C PRO A 40 -7.47 -23.64 -0.18
N ASP A 41 -8.43 -22.93 0.42
CA ASP A 41 -9.72 -22.64 -0.26
C ASP A 41 -9.52 -21.69 -1.46
N THR A 42 -8.61 -20.71 -1.33
CA THR A 42 -8.27 -19.81 -2.44
C THR A 42 -7.58 -20.56 -3.57
N VAL A 43 -6.60 -21.39 -3.24
CA VAL A 43 -5.89 -22.26 -4.22
C VAL A 43 -6.88 -23.16 -4.96
N LYS A 44 -7.73 -23.86 -4.21
CA LYS A 44 -8.74 -24.76 -4.77
C LYS A 44 -9.71 -24.05 -5.70
N ALA A 45 -10.23 -22.89 -5.28
CA ALA A 45 -11.22 -22.14 -6.06
C ALA A 45 -10.60 -21.57 -7.36
N LEU A 46 -9.41 -21.03 -7.31
CA LEU A 46 -8.72 -20.50 -8.49
C LEU A 46 -8.36 -21.62 -9.49
N ARG A 47 -7.90 -22.77 -9.01
CA ARG A 47 -7.63 -23.94 -9.86
C ARG A 47 -8.91 -24.51 -10.52
N ALA A 48 -10.01 -24.57 -9.77
CA ALA A 48 -11.29 -25.00 -10.29
C ALA A 48 -11.86 -24.07 -11.37
N ALA A 49 -11.40 -22.82 -11.41
CA ALA A 49 -11.73 -21.82 -12.41
C ALA A 49 -10.66 -21.68 -13.52
N ASP A 50 -9.80 -22.68 -13.70
CA ASP A 50 -8.70 -22.68 -14.68
C ASP A 50 -7.82 -21.41 -14.60
N GLY A 51 -7.53 -20.98 -13.37
CA GLY A 51 -6.72 -19.77 -13.12
C GLY A 51 -7.40 -18.48 -13.58
N THR A 52 -8.74 -18.46 -13.63
CA THR A 52 -9.52 -17.26 -14.02
C THR A 52 -10.13 -16.59 -12.79
N TYR A 53 -10.00 -15.27 -12.71
CA TYR A 53 -10.61 -14.48 -11.64
C TYR A 53 -11.02 -13.09 -12.11
N SER A 54 -11.94 -12.46 -11.36
CA SER A 54 -12.45 -11.12 -11.63
C SER A 54 -11.80 -10.06 -10.75
N VAL A 55 -11.59 -8.88 -11.31
CA VAL A 55 -11.18 -7.65 -10.61
C VAL A 55 -12.23 -6.58 -10.86
N ASN A 56 -12.78 -6.00 -9.80
CA ASN A 56 -13.68 -4.86 -9.89
C ASN A 56 -12.86 -3.57 -9.77
N ILE A 57 -12.95 -2.71 -10.76
CA ILE A 57 -12.19 -1.46 -10.84
C ILE A 57 -13.15 -0.29 -10.65
N ALA A 58 -12.99 0.44 -9.56
CA ALA A 58 -13.74 1.65 -9.26
C ALA A 58 -13.16 2.82 -10.07
N THR A 59 -13.90 3.24 -11.10
CA THR A 59 -13.63 4.45 -11.87
C THR A 59 -14.49 5.62 -11.37
N PRO A 60 -14.28 6.86 -11.83
CA PRO A 60 -15.20 7.97 -11.52
C PRO A 60 -16.62 7.74 -12.06
N GLY A 61 -16.78 6.91 -13.10
CA GLY A 61 -18.06 6.65 -13.75
C GLY A 61 -18.78 5.40 -13.28
N GLY A 62 -18.16 4.55 -12.46
CA GLY A 62 -18.77 3.28 -12.03
C GLY A 62 -17.76 2.18 -11.76
N ILE A 63 -18.28 0.97 -11.60
CA ILE A 63 -17.48 -0.24 -11.47
C ILE A 63 -17.29 -0.89 -12.83
N GLU A 64 -16.05 -1.11 -13.22
CA GLU A 64 -15.66 -1.90 -14.38
C GLU A 64 -15.18 -3.27 -13.92
N ILE A 65 -15.75 -4.34 -14.49
CA ILE A 65 -15.34 -5.71 -14.17
C ILE A 65 -14.35 -6.18 -15.24
N GLN A 66 -13.17 -6.54 -14.80
CA GLN A 66 -12.10 -7.08 -15.64
C GLN A 66 -11.80 -8.52 -15.25
N MET A 67 -11.35 -9.34 -16.22
CA MET A 67 -11.00 -10.73 -15.96
C MET A 67 -9.53 -10.99 -16.27
N VAL A 68 -8.86 -11.63 -15.34
CA VAL A 68 -7.52 -12.22 -15.51
C VAL A 68 -7.68 -13.71 -15.73
N ARG A 69 -6.91 -14.30 -16.64
CA ARG A 69 -7.04 -15.71 -17.01
C ARG A 69 -5.68 -16.39 -17.08
N GLY A 70 -5.70 -17.72 -16.88
CA GLY A 70 -4.54 -18.57 -17.11
C GLY A 70 -3.42 -18.39 -16.08
N ILE A 71 -3.74 -17.96 -14.85
CA ILE A 71 -2.74 -17.95 -13.78
C ILE A 71 -2.54 -19.37 -13.24
N GLU A 72 -1.28 -19.74 -13.05
CA GLU A 72 -0.93 -20.94 -12.30
C GLU A 72 -0.91 -20.62 -10.80
N VAL A 73 -1.49 -21.49 -9.98
CA VAL A 73 -1.62 -21.27 -8.53
C VAL A 73 -0.96 -22.41 -7.77
N TYR A 74 0.01 -22.11 -6.93
CA TYR A 74 0.75 -23.09 -6.16
C TYR A 74 0.70 -22.80 -4.66
N ASN A 75 0.45 -23.86 -3.85
CA ASN A 75 0.55 -23.78 -2.41
C ASN A 75 1.96 -24.20 -1.97
N PRO A 76 2.81 -23.28 -1.49
CA PRO A 76 4.19 -23.62 -1.11
C PRO A 76 4.28 -24.62 0.06
N ASN A 77 3.21 -24.84 0.83
CA ASN A 77 3.18 -25.86 1.88
C ASN A 77 3.07 -27.27 1.31
N GLU A 78 2.60 -27.44 0.08
CA GLU A 78 2.48 -28.74 -0.59
C GLU A 78 3.78 -29.06 -1.36
N PRO A 79 4.45 -30.19 -1.11
CA PRO A 79 5.75 -30.49 -1.72
C PRO A 79 5.76 -30.46 -3.24
N ALA A 80 4.71 -30.99 -3.90
CA ALA A 80 4.61 -31.00 -5.36
C ALA A 80 4.45 -29.58 -5.93
N ASP A 81 3.63 -28.76 -5.32
CA ASP A 81 3.42 -27.35 -5.71
C ASP A 81 4.68 -26.52 -5.47
N ARG A 82 5.36 -26.77 -4.33
CA ARG A 82 6.63 -26.11 -4.01
C ARG A 82 7.68 -26.34 -5.07
N SER A 83 7.79 -27.57 -5.57
CA SER A 83 8.73 -27.90 -6.66
C SER A 83 8.42 -27.10 -7.93
N GLN A 84 7.16 -26.99 -8.33
CA GLN A 84 6.74 -26.20 -9.49
C GLN A 84 6.99 -24.70 -9.28
N LEU A 85 6.69 -24.19 -8.07
CA LEU A 85 6.93 -22.81 -7.71
C LEU A 85 8.42 -22.46 -7.74
N LEU A 86 9.30 -23.34 -7.25
CA LEU A 86 10.76 -23.15 -7.31
C LEU A 86 11.26 -23.08 -8.76
N SER A 87 10.74 -23.93 -9.63
CA SER A 87 11.05 -23.86 -11.06
C SER A 87 10.58 -22.53 -11.67
N ALA A 88 9.37 -22.09 -11.35
CA ALA A 88 8.85 -20.80 -11.84
C ALA A 88 9.68 -19.61 -11.32
N LEU A 89 10.09 -19.63 -10.06
CA LEU A 89 10.93 -18.57 -9.45
C LEU A 89 12.33 -18.52 -10.07
N ALA A 90 12.92 -19.67 -10.41
CA ALA A 90 14.22 -19.72 -11.06
C ALA A 90 14.20 -19.06 -12.45
N GLU A 91 13.06 -19.10 -13.15
CA GLU A 91 12.85 -18.56 -14.49
C GLU A 91 12.19 -17.17 -14.50
N ALA A 92 11.67 -16.70 -13.36
CA ALA A 92 10.90 -15.47 -13.29
C ALA A 92 11.71 -14.23 -13.72
N ASP A 93 11.14 -13.38 -14.55
CA ASP A 93 11.70 -12.06 -14.89
C ASP A 93 11.36 -11.05 -13.81
N GLU A 94 10.12 -11.10 -13.35
CA GLU A 94 9.60 -10.19 -12.35
C GLU A 94 8.85 -10.98 -11.27
N ILE A 95 9.14 -10.64 -10.03
CA ILE A 95 8.53 -11.25 -8.84
C ILE A 95 7.92 -10.14 -8.00
N ALA A 96 6.76 -10.37 -7.38
CA ALA A 96 6.17 -9.43 -6.44
C ALA A 96 5.76 -10.12 -5.14
N THR A 97 6.08 -9.49 -4.01
CA THR A 97 5.49 -9.86 -2.72
C THR A 97 4.39 -8.86 -2.36
N ALA A 98 3.26 -9.34 -1.87
CA ALA A 98 2.15 -8.52 -1.38
C ALA A 98 1.51 -9.20 -0.16
N LEU A 99 2.28 -9.28 0.91
CA LEU A 99 1.95 -9.94 2.16
C LEU A 99 1.40 -8.93 3.18
N PRO A 100 0.73 -9.37 4.25
CA PRO A 100 0.18 -8.46 5.26
C PRO A 100 1.23 -7.60 5.98
N SER A 101 2.47 -8.08 6.10
CA SER A 101 3.58 -7.36 6.74
C SER A 101 4.90 -8.01 6.35
N VAL A 102 6.01 -7.23 6.44
CA VAL A 102 7.39 -7.71 6.24
C VAL A 102 7.79 -8.88 7.15
N GLU A 103 7.12 -9.03 8.29
CA GLU A 103 7.33 -10.16 9.20
C GLU A 103 7.00 -11.52 8.58
N PHE A 104 6.19 -11.55 7.53
CA PHE A 104 5.84 -12.79 6.83
C PHE A 104 6.92 -13.28 5.86
N PHE A 105 7.93 -12.48 5.56
CA PHE A 105 8.99 -12.87 4.62
C PHE A 105 9.69 -14.18 4.99
N ASP A 106 9.89 -14.43 6.27
CA ASP A 106 10.63 -15.60 6.77
C ASP A 106 9.78 -16.54 7.66
N ARG A 107 8.44 -16.39 7.60
CA ARG A 107 7.50 -17.31 8.28
C ARG A 107 7.15 -18.48 7.37
N GLY A 108 7.07 -19.69 7.94
CA GLY A 108 6.63 -20.89 7.22
C GLY A 108 7.75 -21.89 6.92
N GLY A 109 8.93 -21.73 7.49
CA GLY A 109 10.06 -22.65 7.31
C GLY A 109 10.45 -22.79 5.83
N ASP A 110 10.42 -24.02 5.28
CA ASP A 110 10.78 -24.28 3.88
C ASP A 110 9.83 -23.63 2.86
N ALA A 111 8.63 -23.25 3.29
CA ALA A 111 7.63 -22.58 2.47
C ALA A 111 7.68 -21.05 2.61
N SER A 112 8.60 -20.50 3.42
CA SER A 112 8.75 -19.04 3.55
C SER A 112 9.23 -18.40 2.25
N VAL A 113 8.79 -17.17 1.99
CA VAL A 113 9.18 -16.42 0.78
C VAL A 113 10.70 -16.31 0.69
N ALA A 114 11.36 -15.95 1.80
CA ALA A 114 12.81 -15.79 1.83
C ALA A 114 13.55 -17.09 1.47
N ARG A 115 13.10 -18.24 1.99
CA ARG A 115 13.73 -19.52 1.71
C ARG A 115 13.46 -20.01 0.29
N LEU A 116 12.26 -19.80 -0.22
CA LEU A 116 11.92 -20.13 -1.61
C LEU A 116 12.77 -19.32 -2.59
N LEU A 117 12.90 -18.00 -2.38
CA LEU A 117 13.76 -17.15 -3.20
C LEU A 117 15.23 -17.55 -3.07
N ALA A 118 15.75 -17.79 -1.88
CA ALA A 118 17.11 -18.24 -1.66
C ALA A 118 17.41 -19.54 -2.44
N THR A 119 16.49 -20.51 -2.35
CA THR A 119 16.65 -21.80 -3.06
C THR A 119 16.60 -21.60 -4.58
N ALA A 120 15.62 -20.85 -5.08
CA ALA A 120 15.44 -20.62 -6.51
C ALA A 120 16.61 -19.83 -7.15
N PHE A 121 17.29 -19.00 -6.35
CA PHE A 121 18.38 -18.15 -6.83
C PHE A 121 19.77 -18.77 -6.72
N THR A 122 19.91 -20.00 -6.22
CA THR A 122 21.22 -20.65 -5.99
C THR A 122 22.09 -20.67 -7.23
N ASP A 123 21.56 -21.10 -8.38
CA ASP A 123 22.30 -21.21 -9.63
C ASP A 123 21.76 -20.28 -10.73
N ARG A 124 20.92 -19.31 -10.33
CA ARG A 124 20.26 -18.41 -11.27
C ARG A 124 21.26 -17.52 -11.98
N LYS A 125 21.17 -17.50 -13.32
CA LYS A 125 21.95 -16.62 -14.21
C LYS A 125 21.08 -15.56 -14.90
N LYS A 126 19.77 -15.77 -14.95
CA LYS A 126 18.82 -14.85 -15.56
C LYS A 126 18.63 -13.62 -14.68
N PRO A 127 18.76 -12.40 -15.23
CA PRO A 127 18.41 -11.18 -14.48
C PRO A 127 16.94 -11.16 -14.08
N GLY A 128 16.64 -10.53 -12.96
CA GLY A 128 15.25 -10.38 -12.52
C GLY A 128 15.09 -9.35 -11.41
N VAL A 129 13.89 -8.86 -11.25
CA VAL A 129 13.55 -7.89 -10.21
C VAL A 129 12.49 -8.44 -9.26
N ILE A 130 12.57 -8.02 -8.00
CA ILE A 130 11.63 -8.40 -6.96
C ILE A 130 11.00 -7.12 -6.38
N TYR A 131 9.71 -6.93 -6.57
CA TYR A 131 8.93 -5.82 -6.00
C TYR A 131 8.46 -6.21 -4.60
N ALA A 132 8.90 -5.50 -3.57
CA ALA A 132 8.36 -5.63 -2.23
C ALA A 132 7.22 -4.62 -2.04
N ALA A 133 5.97 -5.11 -1.92
CA ALA A 133 4.77 -4.28 -1.87
C ALA A 133 4.17 -4.15 -0.46
N GLU A 134 4.88 -4.60 0.55
CA GLU A 134 4.48 -4.46 1.94
C GLU A 134 4.56 -2.98 2.36
N ASN A 135 3.67 -2.56 3.24
CA ASN A 135 3.62 -1.17 3.70
C ASN A 135 4.74 -0.86 4.70
N HIS A 136 5.98 -0.86 4.22
CA HIS A 136 7.19 -0.60 4.98
C HIS A 136 8.27 0.03 4.07
N ASN A 137 8.87 1.15 4.49
CA ASN A 137 9.80 1.93 3.66
C ASN A 137 11.10 1.19 3.27
N HIS A 138 11.42 0.12 4.00
CA HIS A 138 12.61 -0.73 3.75
C HIS A 138 12.19 -2.18 3.50
N ALA A 139 11.06 -2.41 2.85
CA ALA A 139 10.55 -3.77 2.60
C ALA A 139 11.52 -4.58 1.73
N ALA A 140 12.09 -3.97 0.70
CA ALA A 140 13.04 -4.61 -0.20
C ALA A 140 14.33 -5.04 0.51
N GLU A 141 14.90 -4.16 1.33
CA GLU A 141 16.11 -4.44 2.11
C GLU A 141 15.88 -5.53 3.15
N LEU A 142 14.71 -5.52 3.81
CA LEU A 142 14.33 -6.55 4.77
C LEU A 142 14.12 -7.91 4.10
N LEU A 143 13.52 -7.92 2.90
CA LEU A 143 13.37 -9.14 2.11
C LEU A 143 14.73 -9.67 1.65
N GLU A 144 15.59 -8.81 1.13
CA GLU A 144 16.95 -9.20 0.72
C GLU A 144 17.75 -9.75 1.91
N GLN A 145 17.71 -9.11 3.06
CA GLN A 145 18.35 -9.61 4.28
C GLN A 145 17.79 -10.97 4.70
N ALA A 146 16.47 -11.17 4.61
CA ALA A 146 15.85 -12.46 4.88
C ALA A 146 16.34 -13.56 3.93
N VAL A 147 16.40 -13.27 2.63
CA VAL A 147 16.93 -14.19 1.61
C VAL A 147 18.41 -14.51 1.89
N ARG A 148 19.25 -13.51 2.19
CA ARG A 148 20.68 -13.70 2.49
C ARG A 148 20.95 -14.47 3.78
N ARG A 149 20.03 -14.51 4.74
CA ARG A 149 20.16 -15.42 5.89
C ARG A 149 20.14 -16.89 5.49
N HIS A 150 19.39 -17.23 4.44
CA HIS A 150 19.34 -18.60 3.88
C HIS A 150 20.39 -18.86 2.83
N GLN A 151 20.88 -17.82 2.15
CA GLN A 151 21.92 -17.89 1.11
C GLN A 151 22.91 -16.71 1.24
N PRO A 152 23.88 -16.78 2.16
CA PRO A 152 24.83 -15.68 2.41
C PRO A 152 25.61 -15.23 1.18
N ALA A 153 25.93 -16.15 0.27
CA ALA A 153 26.68 -15.90 -0.97
C ALA A 153 25.73 -15.71 -2.16
N LEU A 154 24.65 -14.95 -2.02
CA LEU A 154 23.75 -14.65 -3.13
C LEU A 154 24.48 -13.88 -4.24
N THR A 155 24.70 -14.53 -5.37
CA THR A 155 25.38 -13.99 -6.58
C THR A 155 24.44 -13.88 -7.78
N ALA A 156 23.19 -14.28 -7.64
CA ALA A 156 22.19 -14.16 -8.70
C ALA A 156 22.03 -12.70 -9.12
N PRO A 157 21.89 -12.40 -10.42
CA PRO A 157 21.69 -11.04 -10.93
C PRO A 157 20.25 -10.58 -10.68
N VAL A 158 19.89 -10.38 -9.42
CA VAL A 158 18.55 -9.95 -8.99
C VAL A 158 18.64 -8.64 -8.24
N GLN A 159 17.60 -7.82 -8.36
CA GLN A 159 17.48 -6.56 -7.61
C GLN A 159 16.16 -6.53 -6.87
N PHE A 160 16.23 -6.24 -5.56
CA PHE A 160 15.07 -6.02 -4.71
C PHE A 160 14.67 -4.55 -4.78
N LEU A 161 13.40 -4.29 -5.01
CA LEU A 161 12.86 -2.95 -5.27
C LEU A 161 11.78 -2.62 -4.26
N ASN A 162 11.93 -1.48 -3.58
CA ASN A 162 10.84 -0.90 -2.81
C ASN A 162 9.77 -0.35 -3.75
N THR A 163 8.54 -0.22 -3.24
CA THR A 163 7.39 0.29 -3.99
C THR A 163 6.60 1.31 -3.18
N VAL A 164 6.16 2.40 -3.81
CA VAL A 164 5.19 3.32 -3.23
C VAL A 164 3.85 3.12 -3.91
N ILE A 165 3.00 2.34 -3.28
CA ILE A 165 1.66 1.99 -3.80
C ILE A 165 0.64 2.91 -3.16
N GLY A 166 0.22 3.92 -3.91
CA GLY A 166 -0.86 4.85 -3.53
C GLY A 166 -2.25 4.41 -4.02
N LYS A 167 -2.41 3.14 -4.43
CA LYS A 167 -3.66 2.58 -4.94
C LYS A 167 -4.56 2.14 -3.80
N MET A 168 -5.77 2.71 -3.74
CA MET A 168 -6.80 2.24 -2.82
C MET A 168 -7.35 0.91 -3.31
N SER A 169 -7.34 -0.09 -2.43
CA SER A 169 -7.72 -1.45 -2.77
C SER A 169 -8.20 -2.20 -1.53
N GLY A 170 -9.09 -3.16 -1.74
CA GLY A 170 -9.62 -3.99 -0.68
C GLY A 170 -10.25 -5.28 -1.19
N ILE A 171 -10.58 -6.15 -0.22
CA ILE A 171 -11.40 -7.33 -0.46
C ILE A 171 -12.74 -7.09 0.23
N VAL A 172 -13.81 -7.08 -0.55
CA VAL A 172 -15.19 -7.05 -0.06
C VAL A 172 -15.63 -8.48 0.20
N SER A 173 -16.04 -8.77 1.45
CA SER A 173 -16.40 -10.12 1.89
C SER A 173 -17.88 -10.26 2.25
N ASP A 174 -18.58 -9.15 2.50
CA ASP A 174 -20.01 -9.17 2.81
C ASP A 174 -20.85 -9.41 1.55
N PRO A 175 -21.67 -10.48 1.50
CA PRO A 175 -22.46 -10.80 0.32
C PRO A 175 -23.49 -9.73 -0.02
N GLY A 176 -24.06 -9.05 0.99
CA GLY A 176 -25.02 -7.97 0.78
C GLY A 176 -24.37 -6.76 0.14
N GLU A 177 -23.13 -6.44 0.56
CA GLU A 177 -22.36 -5.35 -0.02
C GLU A 177 -21.93 -5.67 -1.46
N ILE A 178 -21.47 -6.89 -1.72
CA ILE A 178 -21.13 -7.38 -3.09
C ILE A 178 -22.34 -7.23 -4.01
N ALA A 179 -23.51 -7.70 -3.57
CA ALA A 179 -24.74 -7.61 -4.36
C ALA A 179 -25.19 -6.15 -4.57
N ALA A 180 -25.17 -5.33 -3.51
CA ALA A 180 -25.60 -3.94 -3.57
C ALA A 180 -24.73 -3.07 -4.49
N GLN A 181 -23.46 -3.41 -4.66
CA GLN A 181 -22.52 -2.72 -5.55
C GLN A 181 -22.43 -3.38 -6.95
N GLY A 182 -23.06 -4.51 -7.18
CA GLY A 182 -22.93 -5.27 -8.43
C GLY A 182 -21.52 -5.79 -8.69
N LEU A 183 -20.77 -6.12 -7.63
CA LEU A 183 -19.40 -6.61 -7.76
C LEU A 183 -19.40 -8.06 -8.24
N ALA A 184 -18.48 -8.37 -9.14
CA ALA A 184 -18.18 -9.76 -9.49
C ALA A 184 -17.35 -10.40 -8.36
N PRO A 185 -17.71 -11.62 -7.92
CA PRO A 185 -16.85 -12.37 -7.01
C PRO A 185 -15.52 -12.71 -7.67
N ILE A 186 -14.49 -12.97 -6.87
CA ILE A 186 -13.17 -13.38 -7.37
C ILE A 186 -13.32 -14.55 -8.36
N THR A 187 -14.02 -15.60 -7.94
CA THR A 187 -14.45 -16.71 -8.79
C THR A 187 -15.63 -17.42 -8.13
N GLN A 188 -16.29 -18.32 -8.84
CA GLN A 188 -17.50 -19.02 -8.37
C GLN A 188 -17.30 -19.71 -7.00
N GLY A 189 -16.13 -20.28 -6.74
CA GLY A 189 -15.81 -20.95 -5.47
C GLY A 189 -15.26 -20.01 -4.38
N LEU A 190 -15.14 -18.70 -4.63
CA LEU A 190 -14.59 -17.72 -3.72
C LEU A 190 -15.44 -16.44 -3.73
N PRO A 191 -16.52 -16.38 -2.94
CA PRO A 191 -17.54 -15.35 -3.01
C PRO A 191 -17.11 -14.03 -2.34
N ARG A 192 -15.84 -13.68 -2.42
CA ARG A 192 -15.26 -12.37 -2.05
C ARG A 192 -14.95 -11.61 -3.32
N ALA A 193 -14.96 -10.31 -3.30
CA ALA A 193 -14.67 -9.48 -4.46
C ALA A 193 -13.38 -8.65 -4.24
N LEU A 194 -12.48 -8.66 -5.23
CA LEU A 194 -11.40 -7.69 -5.29
C LEU A 194 -11.98 -6.35 -5.77
N LEU A 195 -11.84 -5.31 -4.98
CA LEU A 195 -12.24 -3.95 -5.36
C LEU A 195 -11.01 -3.04 -5.31
N VAL A 196 -10.64 -2.47 -6.43
CA VAL A 196 -9.48 -1.60 -6.58
C VAL A 196 -9.86 -0.34 -7.35
N GLU A 197 -9.20 0.77 -7.08
CA GLU A 197 -9.38 1.97 -7.91
C GLU A 197 -8.65 1.88 -9.26
N ALA A 198 -9.06 2.69 -10.22
CA ALA A 198 -8.46 2.73 -11.56
C ALA A 198 -7.02 3.26 -11.57
N PHE A 199 -6.58 3.93 -10.50
CA PHE A 199 -5.23 4.51 -10.37
C PHE A 199 -4.12 3.47 -10.41
N ASN A 200 -3.12 3.67 -11.28
CA ASN A 200 -2.01 2.73 -11.51
C ASN A 200 -0.63 3.37 -11.50
N ARG A 201 -0.51 4.64 -11.11
CA ARG A 201 0.79 5.31 -11.00
C ARG A 201 1.52 4.84 -9.74
N ILE A 202 2.27 3.76 -9.87
CA ILE A 202 3.04 3.13 -8.79
C ILE A 202 4.51 3.49 -8.99
N LEU A 203 5.15 3.96 -7.91
CA LEU A 203 6.57 4.28 -7.95
C LEU A 203 7.39 3.10 -7.44
N ILE A 204 8.52 2.86 -8.08
CA ILE A 204 9.46 1.80 -7.71
C ILE A 204 10.88 2.35 -7.66
N THR A 205 11.73 1.70 -6.87
CA THR A 205 13.19 1.95 -6.91
C THR A 205 13.71 1.78 -8.33
N GLN A 206 14.60 2.65 -8.77
CA GLN A 206 15.24 2.59 -10.08
C GLN A 206 15.93 1.25 -10.31
N ILE A 207 15.70 0.67 -11.47
CA ILE A 207 16.34 -0.58 -11.88
C ILE A 207 17.75 -0.27 -12.42
N THR A 208 18.75 -0.92 -11.81
CA THR A 208 20.16 -0.76 -12.18
C THR A 208 20.76 -2.00 -12.84
N LEU A 209 19.95 -3.05 -13.04
CA LEU A 209 20.39 -4.27 -13.71
C LEU A 209 20.69 -4.01 -15.19
N PRO A 210 21.92 -4.25 -15.67
CA PRO A 210 22.29 -3.99 -17.06
C PRO A 210 21.42 -4.75 -18.05
N GLY A 211 20.83 -4.03 -19.00
CA GLY A 211 20.02 -4.62 -20.09
C GLY A 211 18.66 -5.18 -19.67
N PHE A 212 18.27 -5.08 -18.40
CA PHE A 212 16.95 -5.53 -17.96
C PHE A 212 15.86 -4.60 -18.48
N GLN A 213 14.78 -5.19 -18.97
CA GLN A 213 13.60 -4.45 -19.43
C GLN A 213 12.37 -4.99 -18.69
N ARG A 214 11.62 -4.11 -18.03
CA ARG A 214 10.37 -4.48 -17.37
C ARG A 214 9.29 -4.93 -18.35
N GLY A 215 8.55 -5.95 -17.94
CA GLY A 215 7.25 -6.30 -18.54
C GLY A 215 6.09 -5.50 -17.96
N LEU A 216 6.13 -5.18 -16.64
CA LEU A 216 5.18 -4.27 -15.97
C LEU A 216 5.48 -2.82 -16.35
N THR A 217 4.73 -2.26 -17.29
CA THR A 217 5.01 -0.95 -17.90
C THR A 217 4.41 0.23 -17.16
N VAL A 218 3.43 0.00 -16.27
CA VAL A 218 2.70 1.06 -15.55
C VAL A 218 3.48 1.68 -14.38
N PHE A 219 4.59 1.07 -13.98
CA PHE A 219 5.40 1.56 -12.86
C PHE A 219 6.39 2.63 -13.30
N GLU A 220 6.60 3.62 -12.45
CA GLU A 220 7.53 4.72 -12.66
C GLU A 220 8.75 4.56 -11.74
N GLU A 221 9.96 4.59 -12.32
CA GLU A 221 11.20 4.44 -11.58
C GLU A 221 11.64 5.76 -10.96
N LYS A 222 12.10 5.71 -9.71
CA LYS A 222 12.69 6.85 -9.01
C LYS A 222 14.04 6.44 -8.40
N PRO A 223 15.04 7.33 -8.45
CA PRO A 223 16.34 7.05 -7.83
C PRO A 223 16.27 6.98 -6.30
N ASP A 224 15.35 7.72 -5.70
CA ASP A 224 15.06 7.75 -4.27
C ASP A 224 13.53 7.75 -4.06
N LEU A 225 13.02 6.82 -3.29
CA LEU A 225 11.59 6.70 -2.96
C LEU A 225 11.21 7.43 -1.67
N MET A 226 12.16 7.77 -0.80
CA MET A 226 11.87 8.38 0.51
C MET A 226 11.00 9.64 0.40
N PRO A 227 11.25 10.59 -0.52
CA PRO A 227 10.36 11.74 -0.69
C PRO A 227 8.91 11.38 -0.99
N PHE A 228 8.70 10.33 -1.79
CA PHE A 228 7.36 9.88 -2.20
C PHE A 228 6.67 9.03 -1.13
N GLU A 229 7.43 8.29 -0.35
CA GLU A 229 6.93 7.57 0.84
C GLU A 229 6.44 8.56 1.89
N GLU A 230 7.19 9.63 2.15
CA GLU A 230 6.76 10.70 3.04
C GLU A 230 5.56 11.48 2.46
N ALA A 231 5.52 11.76 1.16
CA ALA A 231 4.36 12.37 0.52
C ALA A 231 3.10 11.50 0.65
N LYS A 232 3.24 10.18 0.56
CA LYS A 232 2.15 9.24 0.84
C LYS A 232 1.77 9.23 2.32
N LEU A 233 2.74 9.16 3.24
CA LEU A 233 2.46 9.03 4.68
C LEU A 233 1.92 10.34 5.25
N TYR A 234 2.63 11.44 5.04
CA TYR A 234 2.34 12.75 5.63
C TYR A 234 1.40 13.62 4.78
N GLY A 235 1.19 13.25 3.51
CA GLY A 235 0.21 13.86 2.63
C GLY A 235 -1.08 13.04 2.55
N HIS A 236 -1.08 12.01 1.70
CA HIS A 236 -2.25 11.17 1.42
C HIS A 236 -2.83 10.53 2.69
N ASN A 237 -2.05 9.71 3.39
CA ASN A 237 -2.55 8.97 4.56
C ASN A 237 -2.93 9.88 5.72
N ALA A 238 -2.23 11.00 5.88
CA ALA A 238 -2.52 12.00 6.90
C ALA A 238 -3.84 12.71 6.64
N THR A 239 -4.05 13.20 5.41
CA THR A 239 -5.29 13.87 5.02
C THR A 239 -6.48 12.93 5.05
N HIS A 240 -6.29 11.68 4.61
CA HIS A 240 -7.32 10.66 4.70
C HIS A 240 -7.74 10.39 6.15
N ALA A 241 -6.79 10.30 7.08
CA ALA A 241 -7.08 10.14 8.50
C ALA A 241 -7.75 11.40 9.09
N LEU A 242 -7.25 12.60 8.79
CA LEU A 242 -7.85 13.86 9.20
C LEU A 242 -9.34 13.91 8.80
N LEU A 243 -9.62 13.71 7.53
CA LEU A 243 -10.99 13.73 7.01
C LEU A 243 -11.84 12.60 7.61
N GLY A 244 -11.29 11.41 7.80
CA GLY A 244 -11.99 10.29 8.42
C GLY A 244 -12.42 10.59 9.87
N TYR A 245 -11.53 11.14 10.71
CA TYR A 245 -11.88 11.50 12.08
C TYR A 245 -12.92 12.62 12.16
N LEU A 246 -12.83 13.64 11.29
CA LEU A 246 -13.81 14.71 11.25
C LEU A 246 -15.16 14.24 10.68
N ALA A 247 -15.15 13.38 9.68
CA ALA A 247 -16.35 12.73 9.14
C ALA A 247 -17.07 11.88 10.20
N TYR A 248 -16.31 11.12 11.00
CA TYR A 248 -16.85 10.36 12.12
C TYR A 248 -17.58 11.25 13.13
N GLN A 249 -17.00 12.40 13.51
CA GLN A 249 -17.63 13.35 14.41
C GLN A 249 -18.94 13.94 13.84
N LYS A 250 -19.06 14.03 12.52
CA LYS A 250 -20.29 14.45 11.83
C LYS A 250 -21.28 13.29 11.59
N GLY A 251 -20.97 12.07 12.01
CA GLY A 251 -21.81 10.89 11.82
C GLY A 251 -21.86 10.35 10.40
N LEU A 252 -20.90 10.70 9.55
CA LEU A 252 -20.80 10.18 8.20
C LEU A 252 -20.31 8.72 8.22
N ARG A 253 -20.86 7.91 7.32
CA ARG A 253 -20.56 6.47 7.25
C ARG A 253 -19.48 6.13 6.22
N PHE A 254 -19.44 6.88 5.12
CA PHE A 254 -18.50 6.66 4.03
C PHE A 254 -17.71 7.93 3.72
N MET A 255 -16.46 7.78 3.31
CA MET A 255 -15.62 8.90 2.90
C MET A 255 -16.22 9.66 1.72
N SER A 256 -16.96 8.99 0.86
CA SER A 256 -17.66 9.62 -0.29
C SER A 256 -18.70 10.65 0.12
N GLU A 257 -19.29 10.55 1.33
CA GLU A 257 -20.27 11.52 1.82
C GLU A 257 -19.64 12.89 2.10
N ILE A 258 -18.30 12.94 2.30
CA ILE A 258 -17.54 14.18 2.47
C ILE A 258 -17.68 15.08 1.23
N ALA A 259 -17.87 14.51 0.04
CA ALA A 259 -18.05 15.28 -1.20
C ALA A 259 -19.25 16.24 -1.13
N ALA A 260 -20.26 15.93 -0.31
CA ALA A 260 -21.44 16.78 -0.06
C ALA A 260 -21.22 17.82 1.06
N ASP A 261 -20.05 17.83 1.71
CA ASP A 261 -19.67 18.79 2.76
C ASP A 261 -18.53 19.70 2.27
N PRO A 262 -18.85 20.88 1.72
CA PRO A 262 -17.83 21.80 1.18
C PRO A 262 -16.82 22.28 2.23
N GLU A 263 -17.23 22.36 3.51
CA GLU A 263 -16.34 22.80 4.59
C GLU A 263 -15.28 21.73 4.88
N LEU A 264 -15.68 20.46 4.97
CA LEU A 264 -14.73 19.34 5.13
C LEU A 264 -13.81 19.21 3.92
N MET A 265 -14.33 19.32 2.71
CA MET A 265 -13.52 19.29 1.48
C MET A 265 -12.50 20.43 1.46
N ALA A 266 -12.92 21.65 1.78
CA ALA A 266 -12.02 22.81 1.85
C ALA A 266 -10.95 22.62 2.95
N LEU A 267 -11.35 22.18 4.15
CA LEU A 267 -10.45 21.91 5.26
C LEU A 267 -9.39 20.86 4.87
N GLY A 268 -9.81 19.75 4.28
CA GLY A 268 -8.92 18.70 3.83
C GLY A 268 -7.94 19.19 2.76
N ARG A 269 -8.43 19.97 1.78
CA ARG A 269 -7.59 20.55 0.74
C ARG A 269 -6.56 21.52 1.28
N GLU A 270 -6.97 22.42 2.15
CA GLU A 270 -6.09 23.40 2.80
C GLU A 270 -5.04 22.75 3.70
N ALA A 271 -5.44 21.73 4.48
CA ALA A 271 -4.50 20.95 5.30
C ALA A 271 -3.46 20.25 4.41
N PHE A 272 -3.92 19.59 3.35
CA PHE A 272 -3.06 18.82 2.48
C PHE A 272 -2.12 19.72 1.67
N LEU A 273 -2.62 20.82 1.10
CA LEU A 273 -1.83 21.69 0.25
C LEU A 273 -0.85 22.56 1.05
N HIS A 274 -1.32 23.19 2.13
CA HIS A 274 -0.55 24.22 2.82
C HIS A 274 0.21 23.72 4.04
N GLU A 275 -0.36 22.79 4.83
CA GLU A 275 0.34 22.29 6.02
C GLU A 275 1.28 21.13 5.64
N SER A 276 0.78 20.07 5.04
CA SER A 276 1.58 18.93 4.58
C SER A 276 2.42 19.29 3.34
N GLY A 277 1.77 19.83 2.29
CA GLY A 277 2.42 20.16 1.03
C GLY A 277 3.47 21.25 1.16
N GLY A 278 3.16 22.29 1.92
CA GLY A 278 4.15 23.35 2.22
C GLY A 278 5.41 22.79 2.88
N ALA A 279 5.24 21.89 3.85
CA ALA A 279 6.35 21.24 4.55
C ALA A 279 7.15 20.28 3.64
N LEU A 280 6.45 19.46 2.85
CA LEU A 280 7.10 18.52 1.92
C LEU A 280 7.84 19.24 0.78
N ILE A 281 7.27 20.32 0.26
CA ILE A 281 7.93 21.18 -0.75
C ILE A 281 9.16 21.85 -0.11
N HIS A 282 9.07 22.33 1.13
CA HIS A 282 10.21 22.89 1.85
C HIS A 282 11.35 21.86 1.99
N LYS A 283 11.02 20.62 2.33
CA LYS A 283 12.00 19.54 2.56
C LYS A 283 12.60 19.00 1.26
N TYR A 284 11.78 18.82 0.20
CA TYR A 284 12.16 18.07 -0.99
C TYR A 284 12.14 18.90 -2.28
N GLY A 285 11.96 20.21 -2.19
CA GLY A 285 11.96 21.09 -3.36
C GLY A 285 13.19 20.92 -4.24
N GLY A 286 12.98 20.78 -5.55
CA GLY A 286 14.05 20.56 -6.53
C GLY A 286 14.43 19.10 -6.78
N THR A 287 13.88 18.14 -6.04
CA THR A 287 14.20 16.70 -6.24
C THR A 287 13.31 16.04 -7.30
N ASP A 288 12.05 16.47 -7.41
CA ASP A 288 11.09 15.94 -8.38
C ASP A 288 10.01 17.00 -8.67
N PRO A 289 9.39 17.01 -9.87
CA PRO A 289 8.28 17.91 -10.21
C PRO A 289 7.09 17.86 -9.23
N LEU A 290 6.88 16.74 -8.53
CA LEU A 290 5.88 16.63 -7.47
C LEU A 290 6.08 17.69 -6.38
N PHE A 291 7.32 17.97 -5.99
CA PHE A 291 7.67 18.90 -4.92
C PHE A 291 7.83 20.35 -5.41
N THR A 292 6.97 20.74 -6.35
CA THR A 292 6.71 22.12 -6.75
C THR A 292 5.29 22.51 -6.36
N GLN A 293 5.01 23.81 -6.26
CA GLN A 293 3.66 24.27 -5.93
C GLN A 293 2.60 23.72 -6.89
N ALA A 294 2.86 23.75 -8.21
CA ALA A 294 1.93 23.24 -9.22
C ALA A 294 1.81 21.71 -9.19
N GLY A 295 2.95 20.99 -9.05
CA GLY A 295 2.95 19.53 -8.98
C GLY A 295 2.22 19.01 -7.75
N PHE A 296 2.46 19.63 -6.59
CA PHE A 296 1.79 19.23 -5.35
C PHE A 296 0.30 19.57 -5.35
N GLN A 297 -0.09 20.72 -5.94
CA GLN A 297 -1.50 21.05 -6.12
C GLN A 297 -2.24 20.00 -6.96
N ALA A 298 -1.67 19.60 -8.10
CA ALA A 298 -2.25 18.55 -8.94
C ALA A 298 -2.37 17.22 -8.21
N TYR A 299 -1.37 16.88 -7.38
CA TYR A 299 -1.40 15.69 -6.52
C TYR A 299 -2.51 15.74 -5.48
N VAL A 300 -2.70 16.89 -4.82
CA VAL A 300 -3.78 17.11 -3.85
C VAL A 300 -5.16 16.95 -4.50
N ASP A 301 -5.36 17.61 -5.66
CA ASP A 301 -6.64 17.61 -6.36
C ASP A 301 -7.00 16.18 -6.84
N ASP A 302 -6.04 15.42 -7.38
CA ASP A 302 -6.21 14.00 -7.75
C ASP A 302 -6.59 13.14 -6.54
N LEU A 303 -5.83 13.24 -5.45
CA LEU A 303 -6.04 12.39 -4.28
C LEU A 303 -7.35 12.68 -3.57
N LEU A 304 -7.75 13.95 -3.43
CA LEU A 304 -9.03 14.28 -2.81
C LEU A 304 -10.20 13.74 -3.63
N ALA A 305 -10.17 13.87 -4.96
CA ALA A 305 -11.19 13.29 -5.82
C ALA A 305 -11.29 11.76 -5.66
N ARG A 306 -10.14 11.08 -5.52
CA ARG A 306 -10.07 9.64 -5.31
C ARG A 306 -10.57 9.22 -3.92
N MET A 307 -10.24 9.97 -2.86
CA MET A 307 -10.68 9.68 -1.48
C MET A 307 -12.19 9.70 -1.32
N VAL A 308 -12.88 10.52 -2.10
CA VAL A 308 -14.34 10.62 -2.05
C VAL A 308 -15.05 9.85 -3.16
N ASN A 309 -14.36 8.95 -3.86
CA ASN A 309 -14.97 8.12 -4.91
C ASN A 309 -16.05 7.19 -4.31
N PRO A 310 -17.34 7.34 -4.68
CA PRO A 310 -18.44 6.59 -4.08
C PRO A 310 -18.36 5.08 -4.39
N TYR A 311 -17.71 4.71 -5.45
CA TYR A 311 -17.60 3.32 -5.87
C TYR A 311 -16.56 2.51 -5.08
N LEU A 312 -15.66 3.17 -4.32
CA LEU A 312 -14.77 2.51 -3.38
C LEU A 312 -15.46 2.14 -2.06
N ARG A 313 -16.55 2.83 -1.72
CA ARG A 313 -17.30 2.68 -0.45
C ARG A 313 -16.38 2.58 0.76
N ASP A 314 -15.40 3.47 0.81
CA ASP A 314 -14.45 3.52 1.89
C ASP A 314 -15.13 3.92 3.19
N ALA A 315 -15.32 2.96 4.10
CA ALA A 315 -16.02 3.19 5.36
C ALA A 315 -15.18 4.08 6.31
N VAL A 316 -15.80 5.10 6.87
CA VAL A 316 -15.17 5.99 7.87
C VAL A 316 -14.61 5.19 9.04
N GLU A 317 -15.34 4.18 9.55
CA GLU A 317 -14.89 3.29 10.63
C GLU A 317 -13.56 2.57 10.29
N ARG A 318 -13.37 2.16 9.03
CA ARG A 318 -12.11 1.57 8.57
C ARG A 318 -10.98 2.60 8.61
N VAL A 319 -11.27 3.82 8.18
CA VAL A 319 -10.28 4.90 8.09
C VAL A 319 -9.81 5.35 9.47
N ILE A 320 -10.70 5.43 10.45
CA ILE A 320 -10.37 5.88 11.82
C ILE A 320 -9.82 4.76 12.72
N ARG A 321 -9.85 3.52 12.26
CA ARG A 321 -9.35 2.37 13.04
C ARG A 321 -7.91 2.59 13.51
N ASP A 322 -7.60 2.12 14.72
CA ASP A 322 -6.28 2.20 15.34
C ASP A 322 -5.77 3.65 15.53
N PRO A 323 -6.46 4.45 16.38
CA PRO A 323 -6.06 5.83 16.67
C PRO A 323 -4.69 5.91 17.34
N ARG A 324 -4.32 4.90 18.16
CA ARG A 324 -3.01 4.84 18.84
C ARG A 324 -1.86 4.91 17.85
N ARG A 325 -1.89 4.07 16.81
CA ARG A 325 -0.86 4.10 15.75
C ARG A 325 -0.85 5.44 15.03
N LYS A 326 -2.01 5.97 14.62
CA LYS A 326 -2.11 7.21 13.85
C LYS A 326 -1.67 8.46 14.62
N LEU A 327 -1.72 8.40 15.95
CA LEU A 327 -1.18 9.40 16.87
C LEU A 327 0.28 9.12 17.28
N GLY A 328 0.93 8.09 16.72
CA GLY A 328 2.34 7.79 16.94
C GLY A 328 3.24 8.92 16.44
N TRP A 329 4.42 9.09 17.08
CA TRP A 329 5.35 10.19 16.85
C TRP A 329 5.79 10.36 15.39
N HIS A 330 5.97 9.25 14.67
CA HIS A 330 6.36 9.22 13.26
C HIS A 330 5.21 8.81 12.33
N ASP A 331 3.99 8.64 12.86
CA ASP A 331 2.85 8.28 12.02
C ASP A 331 2.14 9.53 11.47
N ARG A 332 1.16 9.32 10.65
CA ARG A 332 0.51 10.28 9.74
C ARG A 332 -0.03 11.57 10.34
N LEU A 333 -0.57 11.58 11.56
CA LEU A 333 -1.09 12.82 12.14
C LEU A 333 0.03 13.61 12.81
N ILE A 334 0.69 13.03 13.80
CA ILE A 334 1.73 13.72 14.57
C ILE A 334 2.99 13.97 13.72
N GLY A 335 3.40 12.99 12.90
CA GLY A 335 4.54 13.16 12.00
C GLY A 335 4.33 14.31 11.01
N THR A 336 3.11 14.47 10.47
CA THR A 336 2.78 15.60 9.59
C THR A 336 2.81 16.92 10.34
N MET A 337 2.26 16.97 11.57
CA MET A 337 2.32 18.19 12.40
C MET A 337 3.76 18.59 12.71
N ARG A 338 4.61 17.62 13.02
CA ARG A 338 6.04 17.86 13.28
C ARG A 338 6.74 18.41 12.03
N LEU A 339 6.55 17.76 10.89
CA LEU A 339 7.15 18.19 9.63
C LEU A 339 6.71 19.61 9.25
N ALA A 340 5.45 19.96 9.48
CA ALA A 340 4.95 21.32 9.26
C ALA A 340 5.63 22.34 10.19
N LEU A 341 5.77 22.03 11.49
CA LEU A 341 6.44 22.91 12.45
C LEU A 341 7.92 23.10 12.12
N GLU A 342 8.62 22.06 11.66
CA GLU A 342 10.01 22.14 11.19
C GLU A 342 10.16 23.08 9.98
N ALA A 343 9.12 23.16 9.13
CA ALA A 343 9.05 24.10 8.01
C ALA A 343 8.52 25.51 8.40
N GLY A 344 8.29 25.77 9.70
CA GLY A 344 7.75 27.05 10.18
C GLY A 344 6.23 27.21 9.94
N ILE A 345 5.53 26.14 9.62
CA ILE A 345 4.08 26.14 9.35
C ILE A 345 3.32 25.63 10.57
N THR A 346 2.31 26.38 11.03
CA THR A 346 1.47 25.94 12.15
C THR A 346 0.37 25.01 11.65
N PRO A 347 0.36 23.70 12.02
CA PRO A 347 -0.55 22.68 11.49
C PRO A 347 -1.91 22.68 12.19
N THR A 348 -2.67 23.78 12.10
CA THR A 348 -3.93 23.97 12.83
C THR A 348 -5.02 22.99 12.40
N ARG A 349 -5.05 22.60 11.14
CA ARG A 349 -6.05 21.68 10.60
C ARG A 349 -5.71 20.22 10.95
N PHE A 350 -4.44 19.82 10.80
CA PHE A 350 -4.03 18.50 11.28
C PHE A 350 -4.18 18.35 12.79
N ALA A 351 -4.01 19.42 13.56
CA ALA A 351 -4.30 19.44 14.99
C ALA A 351 -5.78 19.14 15.30
N GLN A 352 -6.73 19.60 14.48
CA GLN A 352 -8.14 19.22 14.61
C GLN A 352 -8.35 17.72 14.43
N GLY A 353 -7.71 17.12 13.41
CA GLY A 353 -7.75 15.68 13.19
C GLY A 353 -7.12 14.89 14.33
N ALA A 354 -5.97 15.35 14.84
CA ALA A 354 -5.32 14.75 16.01
C ALA A 354 -6.19 14.85 17.26
N SER A 355 -6.84 16.01 17.50
CA SER A 355 -7.80 16.20 18.59
C SER A 355 -9.00 15.25 18.48
N ALA A 356 -9.54 15.07 17.27
CA ALA A 356 -10.63 14.13 17.03
C ALA A 356 -10.20 12.67 17.29
N ALA A 357 -8.98 12.30 16.88
CA ALA A 357 -8.42 10.97 17.16
C ALA A 357 -8.18 10.75 18.68
N VAL A 358 -7.74 11.78 19.41
CA VAL A 358 -7.58 11.74 20.87
C VAL A 358 -8.92 11.57 21.57
N ARG A 359 -9.99 12.22 21.08
CA ARG A 359 -11.34 12.03 21.65
C ARG A 359 -11.78 10.57 21.53
N LEU A 360 -11.62 9.98 20.36
CA LEU A 360 -11.91 8.56 20.15
C LEU A 360 -11.09 7.66 21.09
N LEU A 361 -9.79 7.96 21.25
CA LEU A 361 -8.93 7.22 22.17
C LEU A 361 -9.33 7.36 23.63
N ARG A 362 -9.89 8.54 24.04
CA ARG A 362 -10.47 8.75 25.38
C ARG A 362 -11.73 7.94 25.62
N GLU A 363 -12.55 7.71 24.60
CA GLU A 363 -13.72 6.82 24.70
C GLU A 363 -13.30 5.38 24.98
N GLU A 364 -12.20 4.92 24.37
CA GLU A 364 -11.61 3.59 24.64
C GLU A 364 -10.95 3.50 26.02
N GLN A 365 -10.45 4.61 26.57
CA GLN A 365 -9.69 4.69 27.83
C GLN A 365 -10.19 5.85 28.71
N PRO A 366 -11.39 5.72 29.30
CA PRO A 366 -11.99 6.79 30.12
C PRO A 366 -11.10 7.17 31.32
N GLY A 367 -11.02 8.47 31.59
CA GLY A 367 -10.32 9.02 32.77
C GLY A 367 -8.84 9.31 32.58
N LEU A 368 -8.24 8.94 31.45
CA LEU A 368 -6.85 9.29 31.18
C LEU A 368 -6.70 10.74 30.65
N GLY A 369 -5.74 11.47 31.21
CA GLY A 369 -5.33 12.77 30.70
C GLY A 369 -4.55 12.67 29.38
N LEU A 370 -4.37 13.80 28.69
CA LEU A 370 -3.68 13.86 27.39
C LEU A 370 -2.27 13.27 27.45
N ASP A 371 -1.52 13.59 28.50
CA ASP A 371 -0.15 13.07 28.67
C ASP A 371 -0.12 11.55 28.81
N ALA A 372 -1.02 10.99 29.64
CA ALA A 372 -1.11 9.55 29.83
C ALA A 372 -1.51 8.80 28.57
N LEU A 373 -2.24 9.44 27.66
CA LEU A 373 -2.63 8.86 26.37
C LEU A 373 -1.51 8.93 25.33
N LEU A 374 -0.78 10.06 25.25
CA LEU A 374 0.16 10.33 24.17
C LEU A 374 1.62 9.96 24.49
N ASP A 375 2.10 10.17 25.73
CA ASP A 375 3.51 9.92 26.06
C ASP A 375 3.94 8.47 25.79
N PRO A 376 3.13 7.44 26.05
CA PRO A 376 3.47 6.07 25.70
C PRO A 376 3.59 5.80 24.18
N LEU A 377 2.97 6.66 23.34
CA LEU A 377 3.03 6.56 21.89
C LEU A 377 4.22 7.32 21.28
N TRP A 378 4.85 8.19 22.07
CA TRP A 378 5.89 9.11 21.61
C TRP A 378 7.28 8.74 22.13
N ILE A 379 7.55 7.44 22.26
CA ILE A 379 8.87 6.93 22.68
C ILE A 379 9.79 6.95 21.46
N SER A 380 10.54 8.04 21.29
CA SER A 380 11.50 8.22 20.20
C SER A 380 12.64 9.14 20.64
N PRO A 381 13.88 8.93 20.16
CA PRO A 381 15.02 9.80 20.50
C PRO A 381 14.83 11.28 20.15
N ASP A 382 14.04 11.57 19.11
CA ASP A 382 13.72 12.93 18.66
C ASP A 382 12.44 13.52 19.29
N ALA A 383 11.72 12.74 20.12
CA ALA A 383 10.60 13.22 20.92
C ALA A 383 11.10 13.96 22.17
N THR A 384 11.65 15.16 21.98
CA THR A 384 12.16 15.97 23.09
C THR A 384 11.01 16.58 23.90
N PRO A 385 11.22 16.96 25.19
CA PRO A 385 10.19 17.65 25.98
C PRO A 385 9.67 18.93 25.32
N ALA A 386 10.50 19.66 24.60
CA ALA A 386 10.10 20.89 23.90
C ALA A 386 9.20 20.57 22.70
N SER A 387 9.57 19.60 21.85
CA SER A 387 8.77 19.23 20.67
C SER A 387 7.45 18.58 21.05
N THR A 388 7.44 17.71 22.07
CA THR A 388 6.20 17.09 22.57
C THR A 388 5.24 18.12 23.17
N ALA A 389 5.75 19.07 23.98
CA ALA A 389 4.95 20.15 24.55
C ALA A 389 4.37 21.07 23.46
N GLN A 390 5.13 21.35 22.41
CA GLN A 390 4.65 22.15 21.26
C GLN A 390 3.47 21.47 20.54
N ILE A 391 3.60 20.17 20.27
CA ILE A 391 2.52 19.39 19.64
C ILE A 391 1.28 19.33 20.55
N LYS A 392 1.47 19.03 21.86
CA LYS A 392 0.35 18.95 22.83
C LYS A 392 -0.45 20.25 22.94
N LYS A 393 0.21 21.41 22.81
CA LYS A 393 -0.48 22.72 22.84
C LYS A 393 -1.47 22.92 21.68
N LEU A 394 -1.29 22.20 20.57
CA LEU A 394 -2.16 22.27 19.40
C LEU A 394 -3.33 21.29 19.46
N ILE A 395 -3.22 20.26 20.31
CA ILE A 395 -4.25 19.20 20.47
C ILE A 395 -5.14 19.58 21.67
N HIS A 396 -6.47 19.68 21.45
CA HIS A 396 -7.46 20.11 22.44
C HIS A 396 -8.46 19.00 22.81
#